data_89347065591358bd33f9c36aa7ccac99
#
_entry.id   89347065591358bd33f9c36aa7ccac99
#
_cell.length_a   1.000
_cell.length_b   1.000
_cell.length_c   1.000
_cell.angle_alpha   90.00
_cell.angle_beta   90.00
_cell.angle_gamma   90.00
#
_symmetry.space_group_name_H-M   'P 1'
#
loop_
_entity.id
_entity.type
_entity.pdbx_description
1 polymer ?
#
loop_
_entity_poly.entity_id
_entity_poly.type
_entity_poly.pdbx_seq_one_letter_code
_entity_poly.pdbx_strand_id
1 'polypeptide(L)'
;DSVKYKLATISRNMVDVFQKQSDVQVTIFLVAFIIILIFVMSLYVYKKRRLNEKNCNDLDKIYDAFPLISSMNPREEKNTYLLRDYYIKTAYNSCCGGEFKNDFVNVCALKKCIQQGARCLDFQIYSVNNEPVISTSSVDDFFIKETYNSVSFSDAMNVISNNAFSGSTSPNSQDPLLLHFRINSTNKDIYNKMSDILQQELSDRVLGK
;
A
#
# COMPACT_ATOMS: atom_id res chain seq x y z
N ASP A 1 -6.55 68.35 -43.26
CA ASP A 1 -5.99 67.74 -42.00
C ASP A 1 -7.04 67.06 -41.09
N SER A 2 -8.27 67.61 -41.03
CA SER A 2 -9.36 67.05 -40.18
C SER A 2 -9.81 65.62 -40.57
N VAL A 3 -9.82 65.31 -41.87
CA VAL A 3 -10.26 64.02 -42.41
C VAL A 3 -9.21 62.93 -42.12
N LYS A 4 -7.93 63.19 -42.22
CA LYS A 4 -6.84 62.28 -41.90
C LYS A 4 -6.81 61.91 -40.42
N TYR A 5 -7.07 62.88 -39.55
CA TYR A 5 -7.14 62.65 -38.09
C TYR A 5 -8.33 61.77 -37.71
N LYS A 6 -9.51 61.97 -38.28
CA LYS A 6 -10.69 61.15 -38.09
C LYS A 6 -10.46 59.70 -38.58
N LEU A 7 -9.84 59.50 -39.75
CA LEU A 7 -9.53 58.17 -40.24
C LEU A 7 -8.50 57.44 -39.39
N ALA A 8 -7.49 58.12 -38.86
CA ALA A 8 -6.50 57.55 -37.97
C ALA A 8 -7.14 57.11 -36.59
N THR A 9 -8.08 57.92 -36.07
CA THR A 9 -8.81 57.59 -34.85
C THR A 9 -9.74 56.40 -35.01
N ILE A 10 -10.44 56.30 -36.15
CA ILE A 10 -11.32 55.13 -36.47
C ILE A 10 -10.47 53.86 -36.61
N SER A 11 -9.32 53.95 -37.31
CA SER A 11 -8.41 52.81 -37.46
C SER A 11 -7.90 52.29 -36.09
N ARG A 12 -7.47 53.20 -35.21
CA ARG A 12 -7.02 52.83 -33.87
C ARG A 12 -8.15 52.17 -33.03
N ASN A 13 -9.33 52.75 -33.06
CA ASN A 13 -10.46 52.19 -32.33
C ASN A 13 -10.86 50.80 -32.83
N MET A 14 -10.78 50.54 -34.15
CA MET A 14 -11.01 49.21 -34.71
C MET A 14 -9.95 48.19 -34.23
N VAL A 15 -8.67 48.56 -34.27
CA VAL A 15 -7.58 47.69 -33.81
C VAL A 15 -7.75 47.36 -32.34
N ASP A 16 -8.06 48.34 -31.51
CA ASP A 16 -8.29 48.15 -30.06
C ASP A 16 -9.48 47.21 -29.78
N VAL A 17 -10.57 47.32 -30.56
CA VAL A 17 -11.74 46.43 -30.44
C VAL A 17 -11.37 45.00 -30.83
N PHE A 18 -10.65 44.79 -31.94
CA PHE A 18 -10.19 43.46 -32.35
C PHE A 18 -9.22 42.84 -31.38
N GLN A 19 -8.28 43.62 -30.86
CA GLN A 19 -7.32 43.16 -29.87
C GLN A 19 -8.02 42.74 -28.54
N LYS A 20 -8.94 43.56 -28.04
CA LYS A 20 -9.74 43.27 -26.86
C LYS A 20 -10.62 42.01 -27.04
N GLN A 21 -11.18 41.77 -28.22
CA GLN A 21 -11.95 40.58 -28.51
C GLN A 21 -11.08 39.32 -28.57
N SER A 22 -9.86 39.43 -29.11
CA SER A 22 -8.86 38.35 -29.09
C SER A 22 -8.45 38.00 -27.66
N ASP A 23 -8.17 39.00 -26.83
CA ASP A 23 -7.77 38.80 -25.42
C ASP A 23 -8.87 38.11 -24.61
N VAL A 24 -10.14 38.46 -24.83
CA VAL A 24 -11.28 37.81 -24.19
C VAL A 24 -11.39 36.36 -24.64
N GLN A 25 -11.24 36.05 -25.92
CA GLN A 25 -11.26 34.65 -26.38
C GLN A 25 -10.12 33.83 -25.79
N VAL A 26 -8.89 34.35 -25.78
CA VAL A 26 -7.73 33.68 -25.13
C VAL A 26 -8.00 33.43 -23.65
N THR A 27 -8.56 34.40 -22.94
CA THR A 27 -8.91 34.26 -21.53
C THR A 27 -9.94 33.15 -21.30
N ILE A 28 -10.98 33.07 -22.14
CA ILE A 28 -11.99 32.01 -22.06
C ILE A 28 -11.37 30.63 -22.29
N PHE A 29 -10.51 30.47 -23.30
CA PHE A 29 -9.80 29.21 -23.56
C PHE A 29 -8.90 28.82 -22.38
N LEU A 30 -8.19 29.76 -21.79
CA LEU A 30 -7.32 29.51 -20.65
C LEU A 30 -8.11 29.07 -19.41
N VAL A 31 -9.23 29.73 -19.12
CA VAL A 31 -10.13 29.34 -18.04
C VAL A 31 -10.72 27.93 -18.27
N ALA A 32 -11.21 27.66 -19.48
CA ALA A 32 -11.73 26.34 -19.84
C ALA A 32 -10.67 25.25 -19.70
N PHE A 33 -9.43 25.50 -20.12
CA PHE A 33 -8.31 24.58 -19.96
C PHE A 33 -7.99 24.29 -18.49
N ILE A 34 -7.99 25.32 -17.62
CA ILE A 34 -7.78 25.15 -16.18
C ILE A 34 -8.90 24.29 -15.58
N ILE A 35 -10.16 24.53 -15.95
CA ILE A 35 -11.29 23.73 -15.46
C ILE A 35 -11.13 22.24 -15.85
N ILE A 36 -10.73 21.97 -17.12
CA ILE A 36 -10.48 20.61 -17.59
C ILE A 36 -9.34 19.96 -16.79
N LEU A 37 -8.24 20.66 -16.53
CA LEU A 37 -7.14 20.15 -15.71
C LEU A 37 -7.60 19.80 -14.31
N ILE A 38 -8.35 20.69 -13.65
CA ILE A 38 -8.89 20.43 -12.31
C ILE A 38 -9.81 19.20 -12.32
N PHE A 39 -10.64 19.05 -13.34
CA PHE A 39 -11.54 17.90 -13.48
C PHE A 39 -10.75 16.59 -13.65
N VAL A 40 -9.76 16.55 -14.53
CA VAL A 40 -8.89 15.37 -14.75
C VAL A 40 -8.14 15.01 -13.48
N MET A 41 -7.56 16.00 -12.79
CA MET A 41 -6.88 15.79 -11.50
C MET A 41 -7.84 15.26 -10.43
N SER A 42 -9.06 15.76 -10.37
CA SER A 42 -10.08 15.27 -9.43
C SER A 42 -10.45 13.81 -9.70
N LEU A 43 -10.63 13.41 -10.96
CA LEU A 43 -10.86 12.01 -11.34
C LEU A 43 -9.69 11.11 -10.97
N TYR A 44 -8.45 11.58 -11.20
CA TYR A 44 -7.24 10.85 -10.83
C TYR A 44 -7.17 10.61 -9.32
N VAL A 45 -7.36 11.64 -8.50
CA VAL A 45 -7.35 11.54 -7.03
C VAL A 45 -8.47 10.62 -6.54
N TYR A 46 -9.68 10.74 -7.11
CA TYR A 46 -10.81 9.86 -6.79
C TYR A 46 -10.49 8.38 -7.05
N LYS A 47 -9.94 8.08 -8.24
CA LYS A 47 -9.53 6.72 -8.60
C LYS A 47 -8.46 6.18 -7.65
N LYS A 48 -7.46 7.00 -7.31
CA LYS A 48 -6.39 6.63 -6.38
C LYS A 48 -6.89 6.37 -4.96
N ARG A 49 -7.81 7.19 -4.43
CA ARG A 49 -8.38 6.99 -3.09
C ARG A 49 -9.14 5.66 -2.96
N ARG A 50 -9.78 5.22 -4.04
CA ARG A 50 -10.51 3.94 -4.07
C ARG A 50 -9.62 2.72 -4.31
N LEU A 51 -8.36 2.92 -4.68
CA LEU A 51 -7.45 1.82 -5.02
C LEU A 51 -7.22 0.87 -3.84
N ASN A 52 -7.05 1.40 -2.63
CA ASN A 52 -6.82 0.61 -1.43
C ASN A 52 -8.00 -0.34 -1.13
N GLU A 53 -9.22 0.19 -1.15
CA GLU A 53 -10.45 -0.61 -0.95
C GLU A 53 -10.64 -1.63 -2.09
N LYS A 54 -10.39 -1.21 -3.32
CA LYS A 54 -10.46 -2.09 -4.48
C LYS A 54 -9.49 -3.26 -4.36
N ASN A 55 -8.23 -3.02 -3.97
CA ASN A 55 -7.23 -4.07 -3.80
C ASN A 55 -7.69 -5.13 -2.79
N CYS A 56 -8.26 -4.72 -1.65
CA CYS A 56 -8.81 -5.65 -0.66
C CYS A 56 -9.96 -6.51 -1.24
N ASN A 57 -10.90 -5.87 -1.94
CA ASN A 57 -12.05 -6.56 -2.54
C ASN A 57 -11.63 -7.52 -3.67
N ASP A 58 -10.61 -7.15 -4.44
CA ASP A 58 -10.10 -8.00 -5.52
C ASP A 58 -9.34 -9.20 -4.96
N LEU A 59 -8.60 -9.05 -3.86
CA LEU A 59 -7.97 -10.17 -3.13
C LEU A 59 -9.02 -11.19 -2.64
N ASP A 60 -10.15 -10.73 -2.10
CA ASP A 60 -11.23 -11.61 -1.67
C ASP A 60 -11.77 -12.43 -2.84
N LYS A 61 -12.06 -11.81 -3.97
CA LYS A 61 -12.56 -12.50 -5.17
C LYS A 61 -11.58 -13.53 -5.74
N ILE A 62 -10.29 -13.20 -5.74
CA ILE A 62 -9.24 -14.07 -6.30
C ILE A 62 -9.07 -15.32 -5.42
N TYR A 63 -9.00 -15.13 -4.11
CA TYR A 63 -8.59 -16.20 -3.20
C TYR A 63 -9.75 -17.04 -2.63
N ASP A 64 -10.99 -16.58 -2.69
CA ASP A 64 -12.13 -17.35 -2.19
C ASP A 64 -12.36 -18.66 -2.95
N ALA A 65 -11.86 -18.76 -4.19
CA ALA A 65 -11.97 -19.96 -5.01
C ALA A 65 -10.81 -20.96 -4.84
N PHE A 66 -9.74 -20.61 -4.09
CA PHE A 66 -8.59 -21.48 -3.94
C PHE A 66 -8.78 -22.49 -2.79
N PRO A 67 -8.33 -23.75 -2.97
CA PRO A 67 -8.36 -24.74 -1.91
C PRO A 67 -7.44 -24.33 -0.74
N LEU A 68 -7.93 -24.52 0.48
CA LEU A 68 -7.17 -24.24 1.68
C LEU A 68 -6.17 -25.36 1.98
N ILE A 69 -5.03 -24.99 2.56
CA ILE A 69 -4.06 -25.90 3.10
C ILE A 69 -4.55 -26.35 4.48
N SER A 70 -4.60 -27.67 4.73
CA SER A 70 -4.89 -28.21 6.06
C SER A 70 -3.64 -28.29 6.93
N SER A 71 -3.81 -28.22 8.26
CA SER A 71 -2.74 -28.49 9.22
C SER A 71 -2.18 -29.88 9.06
N MET A 72 -0.88 -30.02 9.27
CA MET A 72 -0.23 -31.31 9.38
C MET A 72 -0.56 -31.95 10.73
N ASN A 73 -0.84 -33.24 10.72
CA ASN A 73 -1.00 -33.98 11.96
C ASN A 73 0.38 -34.37 12.53
N PRO A 74 0.83 -33.79 13.65
CA PRO A 74 2.17 -34.09 14.20
C PRO A 74 2.34 -35.51 14.69
N ARG A 75 1.24 -36.28 14.86
CA ARG A 75 1.27 -37.70 15.28
C ARG A 75 1.46 -38.66 14.12
N GLU A 76 1.38 -38.22 12.90
CA GLU A 76 1.67 -39.06 11.73
C GLU A 76 3.19 -39.16 11.54
N GLU A 77 3.70 -40.39 11.42
CA GLU A 77 5.14 -40.67 11.26
C GLU A 77 5.76 -39.90 10.07
N LYS A 78 5.00 -39.72 9.00
CA LYS A 78 5.42 -38.92 7.83
C LYS A 78 5.59 -37.41 8.11
N ASN A 79 5.18 -36.91 9.26
CA ASN A 79 5.25 -35.51 9.64
C ASN A 79 6.31 -35.23 10.73
N THR A 80 7.26 -36.14 10.94
CA THR A 80 8.34 -36.04 11.94
C THR A 80 9.66 -35.54 11.39
N TYR A 81 9.67 -34.99 10.19
CA TYR A 81 10.86 -34.47 9.55
C TYR A 81 11.30 -33.12 10.09
N LEU A 82 12.52 -32.68 9.74
CA LEU A 82 13.01 -31.37 10.11
C LEU A 82 12.27 -30.26 9.32
N LEU A 83 12.15 -29.07 9.89
CA LEU A 83 11.45 -27.94 9.24
C LEU A 83 11.95 -27.68 7.81
N ARG A 84 13.25 -27.84 7.56
CA ARG A 84 13.87 -27.66 6.24
C ARG A 84 13.40 -28.66 5.16
N ASP A 85 12.76 -29.75 5.58
CA ASP A 85 12.31 -30.81 4.68
C ASP A 85 10.86 -30.59 4.19
N TYR A 86 10.23 -29.47 4.62
CA TYR A 86 8.88 -29.10 4.25
C TYR A 86 8.83 -27.90 3.30
N TYR A 87 7.87 -27.90 2.43
CA TYR A 87 7.48 -26.71 1.65
C TYR A 87 6.57 -25.82 2.50
N ILE A 88 7.00 -24.59 2.77
CA ILE A 88 6.25 -23.64 3.59
C ILE A 88 5.61 -22.60 2.68
N LYS A 89 4.29 -22.48 2.71
CA LYS A 89 3.58 -21.41 1.98
C LYS A 89 3.99 -20.07 2.55
N THR A 90 4.60 -19.25 1.68
CA THR A 90 5.19 -17.95 2.06
C THR A 90 4.44 -16.81 1.39
N ALA A 91 4.17 -15.74 2.13
CA ALA A 91 3.69 -14.48 1.61
C ALA A 91 4.84 -13.46 1.63
N TYR A 92 5.26 -13.00 0.45
CA TYR A 92 6.24 -11.93 0.29
C TYR A 92 5.54 -10.58 0.37
N ASN A 93 6.11 -9.64 1.17
CA ASN A 93 5.46 -8.34 1.44
C ASN A 93 3.99 -8.50 1.86
N SER A 94 3.75 -9.20 2.95
CA SER A 94 2.44 -9.74 3.36
C SER A 94 1.32 -8.70 3.53
N CYS A 95 1.65 -7.41 3.66
CA CYS A 95 0.68 -6.31 3.70
C CYS A 95 0.45 -5.65 2.33
N CYS A 96 1.08 -6.14 1.25
CA CYS A 96 0.91 -5.57 -0.09
C CYS A 96 -0.28 -6.24 -0.79
N GLY A 97 -1.28 -5.45 -1.14
CA GLY A 97 -2.47 -5.91 -1.86
C GLY A 97 -2.43 -5.65 -3.37
N GLY A 98 -1.40 -4.97 -3.86
CA GLY A 98 -1.24 -4.57 -5.25
C GLY A 98 0.23 -4.42 -5.64
N GLU A 99 0.62 -3.25 -6.14
CA GLU A 99 1.98 -2.96 -6.56
C GLU A 99 2.89 -2.56 -5.38
N PHE A 100 4.20 -2.82 -5.49
CA PHE A 100 5.16 -2.47 -4.44
C PHE A 100 5.47 -0.97 -4.35
N LYS A 101 5.12 -0.19 -5.37
CA LYS A 101 5.23 1.27 -5.39
C LYS A 101 3.99 1.91 -5.99
N ASN A 102 3.77 3.19 -5.63
CA ASN A 102 2.63 3.98 -6.10
C ASN A 102 1.27 3.32 -5.83
N ASP A 103 1.21 2.51 -4.77
CA ASP A 103 0.04 1.78 -4.31
C ASP A 103 -0.08 1.82 -2.79
N PHE A 104 -0.95 1.01 -2.22
CA PHE A 104 -1.24 0.97 -0.79
C PHE A 104 -0.85 -0.37 -0.17
N VAL A 105 -0.37 -0.32 1.07
CA VAL A 105 -0.28 -1.49 1.95
C VAL A 105 -1.47 -1.50 2.91
N ASN A 106 -1.97 -2.71 3.23
CA ASN A 106 -3.14 -2.86 4.10
C ASN A 106 -3.09 -4.20 4.85
N VAL A 107 -3.62 -4.20 6.07
CA VAL A 107 -3.78 -5.42 6.88
C VAL A 107 -4.78 -6.42 6.28
N CYS A 108 -5.65 -6.00 5.35
CA CYS A 108 -6.53 -6.94 4.64
C CYS A 108 -5.74 -7.98 3.84
N ALA A 109 -4.65 -7.57 3.18
CA ALA A 109 -3.76 -8.48 2.47
C ALA A 109 -3.13 -9.49 3.42
N LEU A 110 -2.63 -9.04 4.57
CA LEU A 110 -2.09 -9.89 5.62
C LEU A 110 -3.12 -10.90 6.13
N LYS A 111 -4.35 -10.46 6.43
CA LYS A 111 -5.44 -11.35 6.84
C LYS A 111 -5.72 -12.42 5.78
N LYS A 112 -5.76 -12.02 4.50
CA LYS A 112 -6.00 -12.97 3.41
C LYS A 112 -4.86 -13.98 3.27
N CYS A 113 -3.59 -13.57 3.42
CA CYS A 113 -2.45 -14.49 3.42
C CYS A 113 -2.58 -15.55 4.54
N ILE A 114 -2.97 -15.13 5.75
CA ILE A 114 -3.20 -16.02 6.89
C ILE A 114 -4.38 -16.97 6.61
N GLN A 115 -5.49 -16.45 6.11
CA GLN A 115 -6.67 -17.25 5.74
C GLN A 115 -6.36 -18.30 4.68
N GLN A 116 -5.43 -18.01 3.78
CA GLN A 116 -4.95 -18.93 2.76
C GLN A 116 -3.87 -19.91 3.26
N GLY A 117 -3.57 -19.89 4.57
CA GLY A 117 -2.64 -20.83 5.19
C GLY A 117 -1.16 -20.50 4.97
N ALA A 118 -0.80 -19.25 4.72
CA ALA A 118 0.60 -18.84 4.72
C ALA A 118 1.18 -18.97 6.13
N ARG A 119 2.34 -19.64 6.26
CA ARG A 119 3.05 -19.85 7.54
C ARG A 119 4.46 -19.25 7.54
N CYS A 120 4.83 -18.54 6.50
CA CYS A 120 5.97 -17.63 6.48
C CYS A 120 5.48 -16.27 5.96
N LEU A 121 5.60 -15.23 6.78
CA LEU A 121 5.14 -13.89 6.48
C LEU A 121 6.34 -12.94 6.41
N ASP A 122 6.54 -12.31 5.26
CA ASP A 122 7.64 -11.39 5.01
C ASP A 122 7.16 -9.95 5.01
N PHE A 123 7.99 -9.06 5.58
CA PHE A 123 7.69 -7.64 5.73
C PHE A 123 8.93 -6.77 5.49
N GLN A 124 8.75 -5.65 4.78
CA GLN A 124 9.72 -4.55 4.76
C GLN A 124 9.37 -3.54 5.86
N ILE A 125 10.33 -3.27 6.73
CA ILE A 125 10.16 -2.39 7.88
C ILE A 125 10.92 -1.08 7.62
N TYR A 126 10.21 0.03 7.78
CA TYR A 126 10.74 1.39 7.67
C TYR A 126 10.55 2.15 8.97
N SER A 127 11.29 3.25 9.14
CA SER A 127 11.09 4.19 10.24
C SER A 127 10.37 5.44 9.73
N VAL A 128 9.19 5.71 10.27
CA VAL A 128 8.44 6.94 10.01
C VAL A 128 8.11 7.60 11.34
N ASN A 129 8.55 8.84 11.54
CA ASN A 129 8.40 9.55 12.81
C ASN A 129 8.93 8.78 14.03
N ASN A 130 10.04 8.09 13.86
CA ASN A 130 10.66 7.24 14.88
C ASN A 130 9.81 6.02 15.31
N GLU A 131 8.82 5.63 14.50
CA GLU A 131 8.00 4.43 14.71
C GLU A 131 8.28 3.37 13.63
N PRO A 132 8.30 2.06 13.99
CA PRO A 132 8.42 0.99 13.03
C PRO A 132 7.11 0.84 12.24
N VAL A 133 7.21 0.92 10.92
CA VAL A 133 6.07 0.77 10.02
C VAL A 133 6.38 -0.22 8.90
N ILE A 134 5.34 -0.90 8.44
CA ILE A 134 5.37 -1.80 7.30
C ILE A 134 4.98 -1.02 6.06
N SER A 135 5.80 -1.12 5.03
CA SER A 135 5.56 -0.54 3.72
C SER A 135 6.26 -1.38 2.66
N THR A 136 6.29 -0.95 1.41
CA THR A 136 7.03 -1.63 0.36
C THR A 136 7.79 -0.67 -0.54
N SER A 137 8.84 -1.21 -1.17
CA SER A 137 9.59 -0.57 -2.25
C SER A 137 9.83 -1.58 -3.37
N SER A 138 9.97 -1.08 -4.59
CA SER A 138 10.35 -1.89 -5.75
C SER A 138 11.83 -2.31 -5.75
N VAL A 139 12.64 -1.70 -4.87
CA VAL A 139 14.07 -1.97 -4.71
C VAL A 139 14.36 -2.24 -3.24
N ASP A 140 14.98 -3.40 -2.95
CA ASP A 140 15.21 -3.85 -1.58
C ASP A 140 16.18 -2.97 -0.77
N ASP A 141 17.11 -2.27 -1.45
CA ASP A 141 18.13 -1.42 -0.80
C ASP A 141 17.64 0.01 -0.51
N PHE A 142 16.39 0.34 -0.79
CA PHE A 142 15.85 1.66 -0.50
C PHE A 142 15.40 1.77 0.96
N PHE A 143 16.01 2.71 1.68
CA PHE A 143 15.54 3.15 3.00
C PHE A 143 14.29 4.05 2.93
N ILE A 144 13.73 4.28 1.77
CA ILE A 144 12.56 5.10 1.50
C ILE A 144 11.44 4.21 0.98
N LYS A 145 10.31 4.25 1.66
CA LYS A 145 9.11 3.54 1.19
C LYS A 145 8.55 4.19 -0.09
N GLU A 146 8.03 3.38 -0.99
CA GLU A 146 7.45 3.85 -2.25
C GLU A 146 5.90 3.76 -2.30
N THR A 147 5.26 3.26 -1.25
CA THR A 147 3.79 3.22 -1.15
C THR A 147 3.22 4.52 -0.58
N TYR A 148 1.95 4.82 -0.90
CA TYR A 148 1.28 6.05 -0.45
C TYR A 148 1.07 6.11 1.05
N ASN A 149 0.86 4.94 1.69
CA ASN A 149 0.66 4.80 3.12
C ASN A 149 1.69 3.86 3.74
N SER A 150 1.52 3.59 5.01
CA SER A 150 2.18 2.53 5.76
C SER A 150 1.20 1.92 6.75
N VAL A 151 1.45 0.68 7.16
CA VAL A 151 0.77 -0.02 8.24
C VAL A 151 1.66 0.05 9.47
N SER A 152 1.12 0.33 10.66
CA SER A 152 1.92 0.28 11.88
C SER A 152 2.38 -1.16 12.15
N PHE A 153 3.59 -1.32 12.70
CA PHE A 153 4.09 -2.63 13.06
C PHE A 153 3.19 -3.30 14.12
N SER A 154 2.69 -2.51 15.08
CA SER A 154 1.76 -2.97 16.10
C SER A 154 0.46 -3.50 15.50
N ASP A 155 -0.17 -2.80 14.55
CA ASP A 155 -1.41 -3.27 13.91
C ASP A 155 -1.21 -4.59 13.18
N ALA A 156 -0.08 -4.76 12.50
CA ALA A 156 0.23 -6.01 11.81
C ALA A 156 0.46 -7.16 12.79
N MET A 157 1.21 -6.96 13.88
CA MET A 157 1.44 -7.99 14.89
C MET A 157 0.15 -8.36 15.62
N ASN A 158 -0.70 -7.39 15.92
CA ASN A 158 -2.04 -7.63 16.48
C ASN A 158 -2.92 -8.47 15.54
N VAL A 159 -2.90 -8.18 14.22
CA VAL A 159 -3.61 -9.01 13.24
C VAL A 159 -3.07 -10.45 13.23
N ILE A 160 -1.76 -10.64 13.29
CA ILE A 160 -1.14 -11.98 13.35
C ILE A 160 -1.57 -12.71 14.62
N SER A 161 -1.46 -12.07 15.79
CA SER A 161 -1.84 -12.63 17.09
C SER A 161 -3.29 -13.14 17.09
N ASN A 162 -4.20 -12.34 16.55
CA ASN A 162 -5.63 -12.66 16.56
C ASN A 162 -6.07 -13.64 15.46
N ASN A 163 -5.34 -13.77 14.37
CA ASN A 163 -5.81 -14.54 13.21
C ASN A 163 -4.96 -15.79 12.92
N ALA A 164 -3.64 -15.75 13.11
CA ALA A 164 -2.78 -16.83 12.63
C ALA A 164 -2.88 -18.12 13.48
N PHE A 165 -3.29 -17.99 14.72
CA PHE A 165 -3.35 -19.10 15.67
C PHE A 165 -4.78 -19.53 16.04
N SER A 166 -5.77 -18.99 15.33
CA SER A 166 -7.18 -19.33 15.52
C SER A 166 -7.67 -20.23 14.38
N GLY A 167 -8.23 -21.38 14.73
CA GLY A 167 -8.80 -22.31 13.73
C GLY A 167 -10.00 -21.78 12.97
N SER A 168 -10.62 -20.67 13.43
CA SER A 168 -11.70 -20.00 12.69
C SER A 168 -11.19 -19.10 11.56
N THR A 169 -9.92 -18.68 11.62
CA THR A 169 -9.33 -17.72 10.67
C THR A 169 -8.15 -18.27 9.88
N SER A 170 -7.45 -19.29 10.42
CA SER A 170 -6.33 -19.94 9.74
C SER A 170 -6.59 -21.45 9.65
N PRO A 171 -6.54 -22.04 8.44
CA PRO A 171 -6.82 -23.47 8.23
C PRO A 171 -5.76 -24.37 8.84
N ASN A 172 -4.56 -23.85 9.09
CA ASN A 172 -3.40 -24.56 9.64
C ASN A 172 -2.85 -23.83 10.89
N SER A 173 -3.74 -23.44 11.78
CA SER A 173 -3.45 -22.63 13.00
C SER A 173 -2.45 -23.27 13.97
N GLN A 174 -2.27 -24.59 13.91
CA GLN A 174 -1.35 -25.35 14.78
C GLN A 174 0.07 -25.45 14.22
N ASP A 175 0.26 -25.12 12.94
CA ASP A 175 1.57 -25.19 12.31
C ASP A 175 2.45 -24.00 12.74
N PRO A 176 3.78 -24.17 12.82
CA PRO A 176 4.71 -23.07 13.14
C PRO A 176 4.53 -21.87 12.21
N LEU A 177 4.66 -20.68 12.75
CA LEU A 177 4.65 -19.42 11.97
C LEU A 177 6.04 -18.79 11.98
N LEU A 178 6.55 -18.48 10.78
CA LEU A 178 7.81 -17.79 10.57
C LEU A 178 7.52 -16.32 10.24
N LEU A 179 8.16 -15.39 10.93
CA LEU A 179 8.12 -13.97 10.65
C LEU A 179 9.49 -13.52 10.13
N HIS A 180 9.53 -12.98 8.93
CA HIS A 180 10.73 -12.48 8.29
C HIS A 180 10.65 -10.96 8.16
N PHE A 181 11.61 -10.25 8.77
CA PHE A 181 11.67 -8.79 8.77
C PHE A 181 12.90 -8.31 8.00
N ARG A 182 12.68 -7.61 6.90
CA ARG A 182 13.71 -6.87 6.16
C ARG A 182 13.69 -5.42 6.64
N ILE A 183 14.69 -5.04 7.45
CA ILE A 183 14.70 -3.73 8.11
C ILE A 183 15.41 -2.72 7.22
N ASN A 184 14.64 -1.89 6.54
CA ASN A 184 15.07 -0.83 5.63
C ASN A 184 15.14 0.51 6.39
N SER A 185 15.99 0.58 7.42
CA SER A 185 16.17 1.77 8.24
C SER A 185 17.52 1.76 8.93
N THR A 186 18.14 2.93 9.03
CA THR A 186 19.35 3.17 9.85
C THR A 186 19.02 3.58 11.29
N ASN A 187 17.73 3.82 11.59
CA ASN A 187 17.27 4.21 12.91
C ASN A 187 17.25 3.01 13.87
N LYS A 188 18.17 3.03 14.86
CA LYS A 188 18.29 1.93 15.82
C LYS A 188 17.18 1.88 16.86
N ASP A 189 16.48 2.98 17.12
CA ASP A 189 15.42 3.05 18.14
C ASP A 189 14.23 2.16 17.78
N ILE A 190 13.99 1.93 16.47
CA ILE A 190 12.89 1.06 16.05
C ILE A 190 13.07 -0.40 16.46
N TYR A 191 14.32 -0.88 16.67
CA TYR A 191 14.55 -2.27 17.09
C TYR A 191 13.99 -2.54 18.47
N ASN A 192 14.20 -1.62 19.43
CA ASN A 192 13.65 -1.75 20.77
C ASN A 192 12.13 -1.72 20.72
N LYS A 193 11.55 -0.77 19.98
CA LYS A 193 10.08 -0.68 19.78
C LYS A 193 9.50 -1.94 19.14
N MET A 194 10.16 -2.49 18.12
CA MET A 194 9.74 -3.76 17.50
C MET A 194 9.78 -4.91 18.52
N SER A 195 10.84 -4.99 19.34
CA SER A 195 10.98 -5.99 20.40
C SER A 195 9.84 -5.89 21.41
N ASP A 196 9.55 -4.68 21.88
CA ASP A 196 8.48 -4.42 22.86
C ASP A 196 7.10 -4.82 22.28
N ILE A 197 6.83 -4.47 21.03
CA ILE A 197 5.59 -4.84 20.34
C ILE A 197 5.48 -6.37 20.17
N LEU A 198 6.56 -7.03 19.74
CA LEU A 198 6.58 -8.49 19.61
C LEU A 198 6.35 -9.18 20.96
N GLN A 199 6.92 -8.66 22.01
CA GLN A 199 6.70 -9.19 23.37
C GLN A 199 5.27 -8.94 23.84
N GLN A 200 4.69 -7.79 23.54
CA GLN A 200 3.32 -7.46 23.90
C GLN A 200 2.30 -8.35 23.17
N GLU A 201 2.47 -8.54 21.87
CA GLU A 201 1.47 -9.17 21.00
C GLU A 201 1.63 -10.69 20.87
N LEU A 202 2.86 -11.21 21.03
CA LEU A 202 3.21 -12.60 20.70
C LEU A 202 4.04 -13.32 21.75
N SER A 203 4.21 -12.78 22.97
CA SER A 203 5.14 -13.32 23.98
C SER A 203 4.91 -14.80 24.32
N ASP A 204 3.66 -15.24 24.39
CA ASP A 204 3.24 -16.62 24.70
C ASP A 204 3.38 -17.58 23.50
N ARG A 205 3.78 -17.06 22.34
CA ARG A 205 3.84 -17.79 21.07
C ARG A 205 5.22 -17.86 20.44
N VAL A 206 6.18 -17.12 21.00
CA VAL A 206 7.57 -17.14 20.55
C VAL A 206 8.24 -18.42 21.05
N LEU A 207 8.96 -19.13 20.18
CA LEU A 207 9.79 -20.26 20.60
C LEU A 207 10.73 -19.79 21.71
N GLY A 208 10.64 -20.45 22.87
CA GLY A 208 11.53 -20.22 23.99
C GLY A 208 12.99 -20.47 23.62
N LYS A 209 13.90 -19.75 24.30
CA LYS A 209 15.36 -19.95 24.20
C LYS A 209 15.76 -21.31 24.74
#